data_c81508fde5b66268e3b3d2682ea3ac86
#
_entry.id   c81508fde5b66268e3b3d2682ea3ac86
#
_cell.length_a   1.000
_cell.length_b   1.000
_cell.length_c   1.000
_cell.angle_alpha   90.00
_cell.angle_beta   90.00
_cell.angle_gamma   90.00
#
_symmetry.space_group_name_H-M   'P 1'
#
loop_
_entity.id
_entity.type
_entity.pdbx_description
1 polymer ?
#
loop_
_entity_poly.entity_id
_entity_poly.type
_entity_poly.pdbx_seq_one_letter_code
_entity_poly.pdbx_strand_id
1 'polypeptide(L)'
;MNAIILAAGKGERLKPLTDTVPKPLIEVSGKTLLERNINRLNESGVRNIIVNGSKMGEKIELFLEKYQQSGMNIEFINEGEEPLGTAGAIFNIIDIDLINEEQFWVINADIMTNFSFKNISLKPGTVGHVVLVPNPEHNPNGDFCLDGDRVTISNNQRYTFSGISFFSIDCFKQSSRGIFHWQIY
;
A
#
# COMPACT_ATOMS: atom_id res chain seq x y z
N MET A 1 8.53 -3.50 12.79
CA MET A 1 7.81 -3.95 11.56
C MET A 1 7.64 -2.76 10.65
N ASN A 2 7.97 -2.90 9.38
CA ASN A 2 7.90 -1.85 8.38
C ASN A 2 6.57 -1.88 7.61
N ALA A 3 6.15 -0.72 7.12
CA ALA A 3 5.02 -0.61 6.18
C ALA A 3 5.31 0.43 5.10
N ILE A 4 4.82 0.16 3.89
CA ILE A 4 4.77 1.10 2.78
C ILE A 4 3.31 1.54 2.60
N ILE A 5 3.08 2.85 2.53
CA ILE A 5 1.79 3.42 2.15
C ILE A 5 1.92 4.01 0.75
N LEU A 6 1.24 3.40 -0.22
CA LEU A 6 1.26 3.82 -1.62
C LEU A 6 0.33 5.02 -1.83
N ALA A 7 0.91 6.21 -1.97
CA ALA A 7 0.20 7.48 -2.04
C ALA A 7 0.44 8.28 -3.34
N ALA A 8 1.19 7.73 -4.30
CA ALA A 8 1.55 8.41 -5.55
C ALA A 8 0.44 8.46 -6.61
N GLY A 9 -0.73 7.86 -6.36
CA GLY A 9 -1.82 7.79 -7.32
C GLY A 9 -2.40 9.17 -7.69
N LYS A 10 -2.60 9.42 -8.99
CA LYS A 10 -3.10 10.72 -9.54
C LYS A 10 -4.53 11.09 -9.11
N GLY A 11 -5.34 10.12 -8.66
CA GLY A 11 -6.70 10.38 -8.19
C GLY A 11 -7.70 10.88 -9.25
N GLU A 12 -7.48 10.62 -10.54
CA GLU A 12 -8.21 11.22 -11.66
C GLU A 12 -9.72 11.04 -11.62
N ARG A 13 -10.20 9.93 -11.06
CA ARG A 13 -11.65 9.64 -10.92
C ARG A 13 -12.36 10.55 -9.91
N LEU A 14 -11.62 11.25 -9.06
CA LEU A 14 -12.16 12.15 -8.03
C LEU A 14 -12.02 13.63 -8.40
N LYS A 15 -11.65 13.96 -9.63
CA LYS A 15 -11.66 15.35 -10.13
C LYS A 15 -13.08 15.94 -10.07
N PRO A 16 -13.22 17.24 -9.74
CA PRO A 16 -12.15 18.26 -9.59
C PRO A 16 -11.49 18.29 -8.20
N LEU A 17 -11.94 17.50 -7.23
CA LEU A 17 -11.41 17.52 -5.85
C LEU A 17 -9.89 17.28 -5.81
N THR A 18 -9.42 16.32 -6.59
CA THR A 18 -8.00 15.96 -6.67
C THR A 18 -7.14 16.87 -7.55
N ASP A 19 -7.71 17.93 -8.10
CA ASP A 19 -6.92 18.97 -8.78
C ASP A 19 -6.14 19.85 -7.78
N THR A 20 -6.64 19.93 -6.54
CA THR A 20 -6.05 20.78 -5.49
C THR A 20 -5.60 20.03 -4.23
N VAL A 21 -6.15 18.82 -3.99
CA VAL A 21 -5.83 18.03 -2.80
C VAL A 21 -5.42 16.62 -3.25
N PRO A 22 -4.22 16.12 -2.91
CA PRO A 22 -3.86 14.73 -3.23
C PRO A 22 -4.82 13.77 -2.54
N LYS A 23 -5.22 12.71 -3.25
CA LYS A 23 -6.23 11.75 -2.78
C LYS A 23 -6.02 11.25 -1.35
N PRO A 24 -4.79 10.93 -0.90
CA PRO A 24 -4.51 10.50 0.48
C PRO A 24 -4.87 11.54 1.55
N LEU A 25 -4.90 12.82 1.18
CA LEU A 25 -5.23 13.91 2.09
C LEU A 25 -6.71 14.34 2.06
N ILE A 26 -7.55 13.63 1.32
CA ILE A 26 -9.00 13.84 1.38
C ILE A 26 -9.50 13.45 2.76
N GLU A 27 -10.26 14.35 3.38
CA GLU A 27 -10.85 14.13 4.69
C GLU A 27 -12.17 13.37 4.60
N VAL A 28 -12.31 12.37 5.46
CA VAL A 28 -13.54 11.63 5.68
C VAL A 28 -13.84 11.66 7.19
N SER A 29 -14.93 12.27 7.57
CA SER A 29 -15.31 12.42 8.99
C SER A 29 -14.18 13.00 9.86
N GLY A 30 -13.59 14.12 9.41
CA GLY A 30 -12.62 14.91 10.16
C GLY A 30 -11.20 14.34 10.24
N LYS A 31 -10.89 13.28 9.47
CA LYS A 31 -9.52 12.72 9.36
C LYS A 31 -9.20 12.39 7.92
N THR A 32 -7.98 12.65 7.49
CA THR A 32 -7.54 12.25 6.14
C THR A 32 -7.44 10.73 6.01
N LEU A 33 -7.53 10.21 4.78
CA LEU A 33 -7.32 8.79 4.51
C LEU A 33 -5.93 8.34 4.96
N LEU A 34 -4.90 9.14 4.68
CA LEU A 34 -3.52 8.87 5.09
C LEU A 34 -3.38 8.80 6.61
N GLU A 35 -3.98 9.76 7.34
CA GLU A 35 -3.98 9.77 8.81
C GLU A 35 -4.61 8.50 9.40
N ARG A 36 -5.72 8.05 8.83
CA ARG A 36 -6.40 6.82 9.27
C ARG A 36 -5.48 5.60 9.12
N ASN A 37 -4.81 5.49 7.98
CA ASN A 37 -3.90 4.38 7.71
C ASN A 37 -2.68 4.40 8.63
N ILE A 38 -2.05 5.57 8.84
CA ILE A 38 -0.93 5.74 9.77
C ILE A 38 -1.35 5.34 11.20
N ASN A 39 -2.48 5.85 11.69
CA ASN A 39 -2.97 5.54 13.02
C ASN A 39 -3.27 4.04 13.19
N ARG A 40 -3.87 3.40 12.20
CA ARG A 40 -4.18 1.97 12.21
C ARG A 40 -2.92 1.10 12.26
N LEU A 41 -1.91 1.44 11.48
CA LEU A 41 -0.60 0.78 11.53
C LEU A 41 0.07 0.96 12.89
N ASN A 42 0.06 2.19 13.42
CA ASN A 42 0.62 2.51 14.73
C ASN A 42 -0.06 1.72 15.88
N GLU A 43 -1.39 1.64 15.87
CA GLU A 43 -2.18 0.83 16.82
C GLU A 43 -1.83 -0.66 16.74
N SER A 44 -1.34 -1.10 15.59
CA SER A 44 -0.90 -2.47 15.34
C SER A 44 0.58 -2.73 15.67
N GLY A 45 1.30 -1.71 16.14
CA GLY A 45 2.71 -1.82 16.54
C GLY A 45 3.71 -1.57 15.42
N VAL A 46 3.26 -1.15 14.23
CA VAL A 46 4.17 -0.69 13.16
C VAL A 46 4.74 0.67 13.55
N ARG A 47 6.06 0.84 13.44
CA ARG A 47 6.75 2.08 13.84
C ARG A 47 7.53 2.73 12.70
N ASN A 48 7.90 1.96 11.69
CA ASN A 48 8.60 2.46 10.51
C ASN A 48 7.62 2.44 9.33
N ILE A 49 7.29 3.61 8.82
CA ILE A 49 6.34 3.78 7.72
C ILE A 49 7.03 4.58 6.63
N ILE A 50 7.00 4.06 5.41
CA ILE A 50 7.46 4.75 4.23
C ILE A 50 6.23 5.15 3.42
N VAL A 51 6.11 6.43 3.09
CA VAL A 51 5.03 6.98 2.26
C VAL A 51 5.63 7.47 0.96
N ASN A 52 5.18 6.95 -0.18
CA ASN A 52 5.57 7.50 -1.47
C ASN A 52 4.55 8.54 -1.94
N GLY A 53 5.00 9.46 -2.77
CA GLY A 53 4.14 10.45 -3.42
C GLY A 53 4.69 10.82 -4.79
N SER A 54 3.86 11.48 -5.60
CA SER A 54 4.26 12.01 -6.90
C SER A 54 3.73 13.44 -7.05
N LYS A 55 2.93 13.74 -8.04
CA LYS A 55 2.28 15.05 -8.22
C LYS A 55 1.66 15.55 -6.90
N MET A 56 1.99 16.76 -6.47
CA MET A 56 1.63 17.35 -5.18
C MET A 56 2.21 16.60 -3.96
N GLY A 57 3.31 15.87 -4.15
CA GLY A 57 3.99 15.14 -3.06
C GLY A 57 4.39 16.05 -1.90
N GLU A 58 4.74 17.31 -2.18
CA GLU A 58 5.07 18.32 -1.18
C GLU A 58 3.95 18.55 -0.14
N LYS A 59 2.68 18.38 -0.55
CA LYS A 59 1.55 18.48 0.39
C LYS A 59 1.47 17.29 1.32
N ILE A 60 1.83 16.10 0.82
CA ILE A 60 1.90 14.88 1.63
C ILE A 60 3.06 14.99 2.61
N GLU A 61 4.24 15.43 2.15
CA GLU A 61 5.42 15.62 2.97
C GLU A 61 5.15 16.60 4.12
N LEU A 62 4.62 17.78 3.82
CA LEU A 62 4.22 18.78 4.82
C LEU A 62 3.19 18.22 5.83
N PHE A 63 2.25 17.42 5.34
CA PHE A 63 1.28 16.77 6.22
C PHE A 63 1.95 15.78 7.18
N LEU A 64 2.99 15.07 6.76
CA LEU A 64 3.70 14.08 7.56
C LEU A 64 4.59 14.70 8.64
N GLU A 65 5.00 15.96 8.51
CA GLU A 65 5.82 16.68 9.51
C GLU A 65 5.21 16.61 10.92
N LYS A 66 3.89 16.62 11.04
CA LYS A 66 3.19 16.52 12.33
C LYS A 66 3.46 15.22 13.11
N TYR A 67 3.96 14.18 12.43
CA TYR A 67 4.27 12.88 13.06
C TYR A 67 5.70 12.76 13.56
N GLN A 68 6.59 13.70 13.26
CA GLN A 68 7.99 13.65 13.66
C GLN A 68 8.21 13.50 15.18
N GLN A 69 7.25 13.94 15.99
CA GLN A 69 7.30 13.86 17.45
C GLN A 69 6.47 12.73 18.05
N SER A 70 5.91 11.86 17.22
CA SER A 70 4.97 10.80 17.66
C SER A 70 5.64 9.51 18.13
N GLY A 71 6.97 9.41 18.05
CA GLY A 71 7.72 8.17 18.29
C GLY A 71 7.62 7.16 17.14
N MET A 72 7.02 7.54 16.01
CA MET A 72 7.05 6.80 14.76
C MET A 72 8.15 7.34 13.85
N ASN A 73 8.82 6.45 13.13
CA ASN A 73 9.69 6.83 12.02
C ASN A 73 8.85 6.82 10.74
N ILE A 74 8.60 8.01 10.17
CA ILE A 74 7.86 8.14 8.91
C ILE A 74 8.76 8.84 7.91
N GLU A 75 9.05 8.16 6.81
CA GLU A 75 9.86 8.67 5.72
C GLU A 75 9.00 8.92 4.49
N PHE A 76 9.27 10.01 3.78
CA PHE A 76 8.58 10.36 2.54
C PHE A 76 9.51 10.22 1.34
N ILE A 77 9.03 9.57 0.28
CA ILE A 77 9.72 9.39 -0.99
C ILE A 77 8.94 10.09 -2.09
N ASN A 78 9.54 11.09 -2.71
CA ASN A 78 8.96 11.75 -3.87
C ASN A 78 9.42 11.03 -5.15
N GLU A 79 8.46 10.48 -5.92
CA GLU A 79 8.71 9.81 -7.20
C GLU A 79 8.80 10.78 -8.38
N GLY A 80 8.64 12.08 -8.14
CA GLY A 80 8.57 13.09 -9.18
C GLY A 80 7.16 13.22 -9.81
N GLU A 81 7.11 13.71 -11.04
CA GLU A 81 5.82 14.00 -11.73
C GLU A 81 5.04 12.74 -12.13
N GLU A 82 5.74 11.68 -12.51
CA GLU A 82 5.13 10.44 -12.95
C GLU A 82 5.32 9.33 -11.92
N PRO A 83 4.21 8.72 -11.43
CA PRO A 83 4.29 7.64 -10.47
C PRO A 83 4.94 6.39 -11.10
N LEU A 84 5.81 5.75 -10.33
CA LEU A 84 6.49 4.51 -10.73
C LEU A 84 5.56 3.29 -10.79
N GLY A 85 4.31 3.45 -10.34
CA GLY A 85 3.37 2.36 -10.16
C GLY A 85 3.68 1.53 -8.90
N THR A 86 2.77 0.61 -8.55
CA THR A 86 2.87 -0.15 -7.30
C THR A 86 4.20 -0.89 -7.14
N ALA A 87 4.58 -1.68 -8.14
CA ALA A 87 5.82 -2.47 -8.07
C ALA A 87 7.07 -1.58 -8.15
N GLY A 88 7.06 -0.56 -9.03
CA GLY A 88 8.18 0.37 -9.16
C GLY A 88 8.46 1.13 -7.87
N ALA A 89 7.43 1.58 -7.18
CA ALA A 89 7.54 2.21 -5.86
C ALA A 89 8.20 1.29 -4.83
N ILE A 90 7.75 0.04 -4.74
CA ILE A 90 8.30 -0.94 -3.80
C ILE A 90 9.77 -1.23 -4.11
N PHE A 91 10.11 -1.46 -5.38
CA PHE A 91 11.51 -1.67 -5.79
C PHE A 91 12.39 -0.48 -5.44
N ASN A 92 11.93 0.73 -5.75
CA ASN A 92 12.69 1.94 -5.43
C ASN A 92 12.98 2.05 -3.94
N ILE A 93 11.99 1.77 -3.08
CA ILE A 93 12.12 1.80 -1.61
C ILE A 93 13.10 0.72 -1.10
N ILE A 94 13.06 -0.48 -1.69
CA ILE A 94 13.99 -1.57 -1.36
C ILE A 94 15.41 -1.23 -1.81
N ASP A 95 15.58 -0.71 -3.02
CA ASP A 95 16.89 -0.38 -3.60
C ASP A 95 17.64 0.69 -2.81
N ILE A 96 16.93 1.61 -2.17
CA ILE A 96 17.53 2.66 -1.30
C ILE A 96 17.60 2.24 0.17
N ASP A 97 17.39 0.96 0.46
CA ASP A 97 17.58 0.31 1.78
C ASP A 97 16.71 0.90 2.92
N LEU A 98 15.51 1.36 2.60
CA LEU A 98 14.55 1.85 3.62
C LEU A 98 13.76 0.72 4.30
N ILE A 99 13.73 -0.47 3.71
CA ILE A 99 13.16 -1.68 4.31
C ILE A 99 14.28 -2.48 4.95
N ASN A 100 14.35 -2.47 6.27
CA ASN A 100 15.36 -3.15 7.07
C ASN A 100 14.89 -4.47 7.70
N GLU A 101 13.69 -4.93 7.35
CA GLU A 101 13.09 -6.17 7.82
C GLU A 101 12.79 -7.11 6.65
N GLU A 102 12.79 -8.42 6.93
CA GLU A 102 12.51 -9.44 5.90
C GLU A 102 11.06 -9.41 5.40
N GLN A 103 10.14 -8.88 6.23
CA GLN A 103 8.71 -8.84 5.92
C GLN A 103 8.14 -7.46 6.21
N PHE A 104 7.24 -6.99 5.35
CA PHE A 104 6.66 -5.66 5.47
C PHE A 104 5.24 -5.58 4.89
N TRP A 105 4.48 -4.62 5.38
CA TRP A 105 3.16 -4.29 4.86
C TRP A 105 3.25 -3.36 3.65
N VAL A 106 2.35 -3.56 2.69
CA VAL A 106 2.08 -2.60 1.61
C VAL A 106 0.59 -2.31 1.62
N ILE A 107 0.22 -1.05 1.74
CA ILE A 107 -1.17 -0.61 1.75
C ILE A 107 -1.39 0.58 0.82
N ASN A 108 -2.54 0.61 0.17
CA ASN A 108 -2.96 1.76 -0.62
C ASN A 108 -3.39 2.89 0.33
N ALA A 109 -2.95 4.12 0.07
CA ALA A 109 -3.25 5.28 0.91
C ALA A 109 -4.74 5.68 0.90
N ASP A 110 -5.49 5.21 -0.09
CA ASP A 110 -6.88 5.61 -0.35
C ASP A 110 -7.93 4.63 0.21
N ILE A 111 -7.50 3.65 0.99
CA ILE A 111 -8.42 2.70 1.65
C ILE A 111 -8.88 3.22 3.01
N MET A 112 -10.07 2.80 3.38
CA MET A 112 -10.60 2.95 4.74
C MET A 112 -10.95 1.55 5.26
N THR A 113 -10.27 1.10 6.32
CA THR A 113 -10.37 -0.28 6.80
C THR A 113 -10.38 -0.37 8.31
N ASN A 114 -11.01 -1.43 8.82
CA ASN A 114 -10.89 -1.88 10.20
C ASN A 114 -10.01 -3.13 10.34
N PHE A 115 -9.29 -3.51 9.29
CA PHE A 115 -8.38 -4.65 9.28
C PHE A 115 -7.32 -4.51 10.40
N SER A 116 -7.00 -5.61 11.07
CA SER A 116 -5.96 -5.66 12.10
C SER A 116 -4.66 -6.16 11.50
N PHE A 117 -3.62 -5.34 11.57
CA PHE A 117 -2.28 -5.70 11.08
C PHE A 117 -1.44 -6.48 12.12
N LYS A 118 -2.07 -6.96 13.21
CA LYS A 118 -1.39 -7.68 14.29
C LYS A 118 -1.26 -9.16 14.01
N ASN A 119 -0.15 -9.76 14.49
CA ASN A 119 0.05 -11.21 14.54
C ASN A 119 -0.05 -11.92 13.20
N ILE A 120 0.36 -11.26 12.11
CA ILE A 120 0.47 -11.87 10.79
C ILE A 120 1.92 -12.25 10.54
N SER A 121 2.12 -13.47 10.08
CA SER A 121 3.39 -13.99 9.60
C SER A 121 3.15 -14.79 8.34
N LEU A 122 4.11 -14.80 7.42
CA LEU A 122 4.06 -15.63 6.24
C LEU A 122 4.23 -17.10 6.62
N LYS A 123 3.41 -17.98 6.03
CA LYS A 123 3.60 -19.42 6.15
C LYS A 123 4.88 -19.85 5.43
N PRO A 124 5.57 -20.91 5.87
CA PRO A 124 6.70 -21.46 5.14
C PRO A 124 6.36 -21.71 3.66
N GLY A 125 7.22 -21.27 2.74
CA GLY A 125 7.03 -21.42 1.31
C GLY A 125 6.05 -20.41 0.68
N THR A 126 5.60 -19.40 1.42
CA THR A 126 4.85 -18.26 0.86
C THR A 126 5.71 -17.00 0.86
N VAL A 127 5.58 -16.17 -0.17
CA VAL A 127 6.31 -14.90 -0.31
C VAL A 127 5.43 -13.68 -0.08
N GLY A 128 4.12 -13.87 0.07
CA GLY A 128 3.21 -12.78 0.35
C GLY A 128 1.80 -13.23 0.70
N HIS A 129 1.08 -12.36 1.39
CA HIS A 129 -0.35 -12.43 1.64
C HIS A 129 -1.03 -11.22 1.02
N VAL A 130 -2.20 -11.40 0.45
CA VAL A 130 -3.08 -10.33 0.00
C VAL A 130 -4.42 -10.44 0.71
N VAL A 131 -5.00 -9.32 1.07
CA VAL A 131 -6.33 -9.29 1.69
C VAL A 131 -7.36 -9.09 0.59
N LEU A 132 -8.26 -10.05 0.46
CA LEU A 132 -9.34 -10.03 -0.51
C LEU A 132 -10.68 -9.74 0.19
N VAL A 133 -11.56 -9.06 -0.51
CA VAL A 133 -12.92 -8.73 -0.05
C VAL A 133 -13.96 -9.16 -1.10
N PRO A 134 -15.24 -9.33 -0.72
CA PRO A 134 -16.32 -9.50 -1.69
C PRO A 134 -16.32 -8.36 -2.72
N ASN A 135 -16.71 -8.67 -3.94
CA ASN A 135 -16.69 -7.70 -5.02
C ASN A 135 -17.67 -6.55 -4.77
N PRO A 136 -17.19 -5.30 -4.74
CA PRO A 136 -18.04 -4.13 -4.68
C PRO A 136 -18.68 -3.85 -6.05
N GLU A 137 -19.71 -3.00 -6.09
CA GLU A 137 -20.41 -2.64 -7.33
C GLU A 137 -19.49 -2.09 -8.42
N HIS A 138 -18.44 -1.37 -8.04
CA HIS A 138 -17.49 -0.78 -9.00
C HIS A 138 -16.45 -1.79 -9.53
N ASN A 139 -16.33 -2.99 -8.95
CA ASN A 139 -15.47 -4.08 -9.41
C ASN A 139 -16.21 -5.43 -9.35
N PRO A 140 -17.31 -5.62 -10.10
CA PRO A 140 -18.14 -6.83 -10.01
C PRO A 140 -17.42 -8.10 -10.46
N ASN A 141 -16.37 -7.97 -11.27
CA ASN A 141 -15.62 -9.10 -11.81
C ASN A 141 -14.51 -9.57 -10.87
N GLY A 142 -14.14 -8.77 -9.85
CA GLY A 142 -13.03 -9.06 -8.95
C GLY A 142 -11.67 -9.16 -9.64
N ASP A 143 -10.64 -9.34 -8.84
CA ASP A 143 -9.25 -9.34 -9.31
C ASP A 143 -8.64 -10.74 -9.27
N PHE A 144 -8.89 -11.52 -8.21
CA PHE A 144 -8.23 -12.79 -7.94
C PHE A 144 -9.22 -13.87 -7.51
N CYS A 145 -8.89 -15.12 -7.86
CA CYS A 145 -9.57 -16.30 -7.36
C CYS A 145 -8.84 -16.88 -6.14
N LEU A 146 -9.54 -17.71 -5.37
CA LEU A 146 -8.97 -18.52 -4.31
C LEU A 146 -9.07 -19.99 -4.66
N ASP A 147 -7.95 -20.72 -4.46
CA ASP A 147 -7.89 -22.17 -4.42
C ASP A 147 -7.39 -22.57 -3.02
N GLY A 148 -8.34 -22.96 -2.16
CA GLY A 148 -8.07 -23.04 -0.72
C GLY A 148 -7.68 -21.66 -0.15
N ASP A 149 -6.44 -21.53 0.33
CA ASP A 149 -5.87 -20.29 0.83
C ASP A 149 -4.85 -19.64 -0.14
N ARG A 150 -4.75 -20.16 -1.37
CA ARG A 150 -3.85 -19.64 -2.40
C ARG A 150 -4.59 -18.78 -3.40
N VAL A 151 -3.96 -17.65 -3.74
CA VAL A 151 -4.45 -16.76 -4.79
C VAL A 151 -4.08 -17.33 -6.16
N THR A 152 -5.05 -17.34 -7.08
CA THR A 152 -4.89 -17.85 -8.45
C THR A 152 -5.52 -16.92 -9.47
N ILE A 153 -5.16 -17.11 -10.76
CA ILE A 153 -5.77 -16.47 -11.92
C ILE A 153 -6.55 -17.54 -12.69
N SER A 154 -7.66 -17.97 -12.13
CA SER A 154 -8.53 -18.95 -12.79
C SER A 154 -9.84 -18.29 -13.26
N ASN A 155 -10.71 -19.07 -13.91
CA ASN A 155 -12.04 -18.61 -14.32
C ASN A 155 -13.12 -18.85 -13.23
N ASN A 156 -12.71 -19.17 -11.99
CA ASN A 156 -13.61 -19.39 -10.87
C ASN A 156 -14.08 -18.05 -10.24
N GLN A 157 -14.85 -18.15 -9.17
CA GLN A 157 -15.29 -16.98 -8.42
C GLN A 157 -14.11 -16.11 -8.00
N ARG A 158 -14.16 -14.82 -8.34
CA ARG A 158 -13.13 -13.84 -8.01
C ARG A 158 -13.54 -12.97 -6.84
N TYR A 159 -12.54 -12.42 -6.19
CA TYR A 159 -12.63 -11.47 -5.10
C TYR A 159 -11.83 -10.22 -5.46
N THR A 160 -12.18 -9.10 -4.86
CA THR A 160 -11.47 -7.83 -5.08
C THR A 160 -10.30 -7.70 -4.11
N PHE A 161 -9.16 -7.24 -4.61
CA PHE A 161 -8.02 -6.86 -3.80
C PHE A 161 -8.35 -5.62 -2.96
N SER A 162 -8.22 -5.71 -1.66
CA SER A 162 -8.58 -4.63 -0.73
C SER A 162 -7.60 -3.45 -0.69
N GLY A 163 -6.45 -3.57 -1.36
CA GLY A 163 -5.34 -2.61 -1.22
C GLY A 163 -4.43 -2.90 -0.03
N ILE A 164 -4.52 -4.08 0.57
CA ILE A 164 -3.68 -4.51 1.71
C ILE A 164 -2.93 -5.77 1.34
N SER A 165 -1.61 -5.75 1.51
CA SER A 165 -0.74 -6.91 1.32
C SER A 165 0.41 -6.94 2.32
N PHE A 166 0.95 -8.13 2.56
CA PHE A 166 2.09 -8.38 3.43
C PHE A 166 3.07 -9.25 2.69
N PHE A 167 4.31 -8.79 2.49
CA PHE A 167 5.30 -9.45 1.65
C PHE A 167 6.58 -9.80 2.39
N SER A 168 7.24 -10.87 1.94
CA SER A 168 8.68 -11.05 2.15
C SER A 168 9.46 -10.24 1.12
N ILE A 169 10.58 -9.67 1.53
CA ILE A 169 11.51 -8.98 0.62
C ILE A 169 12.00 -9.91 -0.50
N ASP A 170 12.02 -11.22 -0.26
CA ASP A 170 12.43 -12.23 -1.25
C ASP A 170 11.48 -12.28 -2.46
N CYS A 171 10.23 -11.84 -2.30
CA CYS A 171 9.30 -11.69 -3.41
C CYS A 171 9.85 -10.74 -4.50
N PHE A 172 10.65 -9.76 -4.10
CA PHE A 172 11.18 -8.72 -4.97
C PHE A 172 12.62 -8.97 -5.41
N LYS A 173 13.42 -9.74 -4.66
CA LYS A 173 14.82 -10.04 -5.00
C LYS A 173 14.97 -10.90 -6.26
N GLN A 174 14.00 -11.78 -6.55
CA GLN A 174 14.02 -12.69 -7.69
C GLN A 174 13.45 -12.07 -8.97
N SER A 175 12.98 -10.86 -8.90
CA SER A 175 12.23 -10.19 -9.94
C SER A 175 13.13 -9.19 -10.66
N SER A 176 13.23 -9.29 -12.00
CA SER A 176 13.94 -8.27 -12.81
C SER A 176 13.12 -6.97 -12.83
N ARG A 177 13.82 -5.82 -12.77
CA ARG A 177 13.23 -4.49 -12.95
C ARG A 177 12.48 -4.42 -14.28
N GLY A 178 11.17 -4.50 -14.25
CA GLY A 178 10.28 -4.40 -15.41
C GLY A 178 8.87 -4.02 -14.96
N ILE A 179 8.01 -3.67 -15.90
CA ILE A 179 6.59 -3.42 -15.63
C ILE A 179 6.01 -4.72 -15.08
N PHE A 180 5.83 -4.78 -13.76
CA PHE A 180 5.24 -5.92 -13.09
C PHE A 180 3.74 -5.95 -13.36
N HIS A 181 3.32 -6.84 -14.22
CA HIS A 181 2.04 -7.47 -14.02
C HIS A 181 2.24 -8.47 -12.89
N TRP A 182 1.50 -8.31 -11.79
CA TRP A 182 1.49 -9.28 -10.70
C TRP A 182 1.18 -10.67 -11.26
N GLN A 183 2.20 -11.44 -11.60
CA GLN A 183 2.06 -12.87 -11.75
C GLN A 183 2.23 -13.44 -10.35
N ILE A 184 1.12 -13.68 -9.69
CA ILE A 184 1.09 -14.44 -8.45
C ILE A 184 1.23 -15.90 -8.90
N TYR A 185 2.39 -16.48 -8.64
CA TYR A 185 2.64 -17.90 -8.81
C TYR A 185 2.15 -18.66 -7.59
#